data_a89c7b5b401f83577c4dcd7a9efe173f
#
_entry.id   a89c7b5b401f83577c4dcd7a9efe173f
#
_cell.length_a   1.000
_cell.length_b   1.000
_cell.length_c   1.000
_cell.angle_alpha   90.00
_cell.angle_beta   90.00
_cell.angle_gamma   90.00
#
_symmetry.space_group_name_H-M   'P 1'
#
loop_
_entity.id
_entity.type
_entity.pdbx_description
1 polymer ?
#
loop_
_entity_poly.entity_id
_entity_poly.type
_entity_poly.pdbx_seq_one_letter_code
_entity_poly.pdbx_strand_id
1 'polypeptide(L)'
;MSGTSAATHWNHNAAFHDELVADAARRGGRALDVGCGEGLLVQRLAAVCEEAVGIEADPATVERARARLAGVRGAVVRRADVLDPALRGEVGVFRTVTCVAVLHHLPLEEGLRALSGFVAPGGRLCVVGLAADEGLGDRALSALSVLPNWVASRWHREVRDIGVPVAPPRESLREIRAVAARVLPGCRLRRRMYWRYRLTWDRPGAA
;
A
#
# COMPACT_ATOMS: atom_id res chain seq x y z
N MET A 1 23.95 -6.95 27.03
CA MET A 1 22.70 -6.32 26.56
C MET A 1 22.80 -6.19 25.04
N SER A 2 22.40 -7.22 24.33
CA SER A 2 22.54 -7.29 22.86
C SER A 2 21.23 -6.82 22.24
N GLY A 3 21.23 -5.58 21.74
CA GLY A 3 20.12 -5.03 20.99
C GLY A 3 20.02 -5.77 19.64
N THR A 4 19.01 -6.59 19.48
CA THR A 4 18.66 -7.20 18.20
C THR A 4 18.14 -6.08 17.31
N SER A 5 19.00 -5.56 16.45
CA SER A 5 18.62 -4.68 15.35
C SER A 5 17.61 -5.44 14.48
N ALA A 6 16.34 -5.03 14.51
CA ALA A 6 15.33 -5.51 13.59
C ALA A 6 15.80 -5.16 12.18
N ALA A 7 16.28 -6.17 11.45
CA ALA A 7 16.76 -6.02 10.10
C ALA A 7 15.64 -5.40 9.23
N THR A 8 15.86 -4.18 8.77
CA THR A 8 15.00 -3.48 7.83
C THR A 8 15.07 -4.24 6.51
N HIS A 9 14.13 -5.14 6.27
CA HIS A 9 14.01 -5.83 4.99
C HIS A 9 13.57 -4.82 3.94
N TRP A 10 14.54 -4.35 3.16
CA TRP A 10 14.24 -3.46 2.05
C TRP A 10 13.75 -4.28 0.85
N ASN A 11 12.64 -3.86 0.27
CA ASN A 11 12.13 -4.33 -1.01
C ASN A 11 11.60 -3.14 -1.83
N HIS A 12 11.24 -3.35 -3.09
CA HIS A 12 10.72 -2.29 -3.97
C HIS A 12 9.47 -1.60 -3.43
N ASN A 13 8.70 -2.23 -2.55
CA ASN A 13 7.54 -1.63 -1.90
C ASN A 13 7.99 -0.62 -0.83
N ALA A 14 9.03 -0.96 -0.05
CA ALA A 14 9.57 -0.10 1.00
C ALA A 14 10.15 1.23 0.45
N ALA A 15 10.54 1.28 -0.82
CA ALA A 15 10.99 2.51 -1.48
C ALA A 15 9.95 3.63 -1.49
N PHE A 16 8.66 3.31 -1.33
CA PHE A 16 7.56 4.28 -1.30
C PHE A 16 7.14 4.67 0.12
N HIS A 17 7.62 3.95 1.15
CA HIS A 17 7.18 4.17 2.53
C HIS A 17 7.49 5.58 3.03
N ASP A 18 8.65 6.16 2.70
CA ASP A 18 9.03 7.51 3.14
C ASP A 18 8.03 8.56 2.65
N GLU A 19 7.63 8.45 1.38
CA GLU A 19 6.65 9.36 0.77
C GLU A 19 5.26 9.20 1.39
N LEU A 20 4.84 7.96 1.67
CA LEU A 20 3.54 7.65 2.30
C LEU A 20 3.49 8.12 3.75
N VAL A 21 4.55 7.87 4.53
CA VAL A 21 4.68 8.31 5.92
C VAL A 21 4.71 9.83 6.02
N ALA A 22 5.47 10.51 5.15
CA ALA A 22 5.50 11.96 5.11
C ALA A 22 4.14 12.57 4.73
N ASP A 23 3.37 11.92 3.83
CA ASP A 23 2.02 12.36 3.49
C ASP A 23 1.05 12.16 4.67
N ALA A 24 1.12 11.03 5.37
CA ALA A 24 0.33 10.75 6.56
C ALA A 24 0.65 11.73 7.71
N ALA A 25 1.93 12.01 7.95
CA ALA A 25 2.37 12.96 8.99
C ALA A 25 1.77 14.37 8.79
N ARG A 26 1.71 14.84 7.54
CA ARG A 26 1.09 16.15 7.23
C ARG A 26 -0.42 16.20 7.46
N ARG A 27 -1.09 15.03 7.39
CA ARG A 27 -2.55 14.94 7.55
C ARG A 27 -2.98 14.72 8.98
N GLY A 28 -2.11 14.07 9.77
CA GLY A 28 -2.43 13.64 11.13
C GLY A 28 -3.55 12.60 11.17
N GLY A 29 -4.09 12.38 12.37
CA GLY A 29 -5.22 11.48 12.62
C GLY A 29 -4.85 10.01 12.44
N ARG A 30 -5.85 9.17 12.13
CA ARG A 30 -5.72 7.72 11.98
C ARG A 30 -5.29 7.32 10.58
N ALA A 31 -4.43 6.30 10.46
CA ALA A 31 -3.99 5.72 9.21
C ALA A 31 -4.40 4.24 9.10
N LEU A 32 -4.74 3.81 7.88
CA LEU A 32 -5.02 2.41 7.53
C LEU A 32 -4.04 1.96 6.45
N ASP A 33 -3.45 0.77 6.63
CA ASP A 33 -2.66 0.09 5.61
C ASP A 33 -3.35 -1.22 5.23
N VAL A 34 -3.82 -1.31 3.99
CA VAL A 34 -4.56 -2.47 3.47
C VAL A 34 -3.61 -3.42 2.76
N GLY A 35 -3.62 -4.70 3.18
CA GLY A 35 -2.62 -5.69 2.81
C GLY A 35 -1.26 -5.33 3.42
N CYS A 36 -1.26 -5.12 4.73
CA CYS A 36 -0.10 -4.56 5.44
C CYS A 36 1.10 -5.51 5.50
N GLY A 37 0.95 -6.74 5.03
CA GLY A 37 1.99 -7.75 5.10
C GLY A 37 2.49 -7.92 6.54
N GLU A 38 3.81 -7.92 6.72
CA GLU A 38 4.45 -8.03 8.05
C GLU A 38 4.41 -6.74 8.90
N GLY A 39 3.64 -5.72 8.50
CA GLY A 39 3.38 -4.54 9.31
C GLY A 39 4.48 -3.47 9.32
N LEU A 40 5.45 -3.51 8.41
CA LEU A 40 6.53 -2.51 8.38
C LEU A 40 6.01 -1.09 8.13
N LEU A 41 5.06 -0.90 7.18
CA LEU A 41 4.47 0.41 6.94
C LEU A 41 3.59 0.84 8.12
N VAL A 42 2.82 -0.08 8.72
CA VAL A 42 2.02 0.18 9.93
C VAL A 42 2.90 0.69 11.08
N GLN A 43 4.05 0.04 11.33
CA GLN A 43 5.01 0.49 12.34
C GLN A 43 5.48 1.92 12.11
N ARG A 44 5.76 2.28 10.87
CA ARG A 44 6.22 3.63 10.49
C ARG A 44 5.12 4.67 10.57
N LEU A 45 3.89 4.31 10.18
CA LEU A 45 2.72 5.16 10.30
C LEU A 45 2.37 5.45 11.76
N ALA A 46 2.49 4.45 12.65
CA ALA A 46 2.24 4.62 14.08
C ALA A 46 3.19 5.63 14.75
N ALA A 47 4.36 5.87 14.17
CA ALA A 47 5.30 6.89 14.68
C ALA A 47 4.86 8.34 14.37
N VAL A 48 3.93 8.54 13.43
CA VAL A 48 3.54 9.88 12.93
C VAL A 48 2.04 10.14 12.95
N CYS A 49 1.22 9.11 13.22
CA CYS A 49 -0.23 9.16 13.27
C CYS A 49 -0.72 8.88 14.70
N GLU A 50 -1.97 9.25 15.00
CA GLU A 50 -2.63 8.95 16.28
C GLU A 50 -2.79 7.43 16.47
N GLU A 51 -3.15 6.74 15.41
CA GLU A 51 -3.29 5.29 15.34
C GLU A 51 -2.99 4.83 13.90
N ALA A 52 -2.31 3.70 13.78
CA ALA A 52 -2.09 3.01 12.51
C ALA A 52 -2.66 1.59 12.59
N VAL A 53 -3.63 1.30 11.74
CA VAL A 53 -4.27 0.00 11.63
C VAL A 53 -3.77 -0.70 10.37
N GLY A 54 -3.32 -1.94 10.49
CA GLY A 54 -3.03 -2.83 9.37
C GLY A 54 -4.15 -3.84 9.19
N ILE A 55 -4.53 -4.11 7.95
CA ILE A 55 -5.43 -5.20 7.57
C ILE A 55 -4.65 -6.17 6.69
N GLU A 56 -4.71 -7.46 7.03
CA GLU A 56 -4.08 -8.55 6.27
C GLU A 56 -5.00 -9.78 6.28
N ALA A 57 -5.10 -10.45 5.15
CA ALA A 57 -5.98 -11.62 5.01
C ALA A 57 -5.27 -12.93 5.42
N ASP A 58 -3.96 -13.06 5.13
CA ASP A 58 -3.19 -14.26 5.41
C ASP A 58 -2.87 -14.39 6.91
N PRO A 59 -3.34 -15.48 7.57
CA PRO A 59 -3.17 -15.64 9.01
C PRO A 59 -1.71 -15.73 9.45
N ALA A 60 -0.85 -16.38 8.65
CA ALA A 60 0.56 -16.53 9.01
C ALA A 60 1.30 -15.19 8.94
N THR A 61 0.95 -14.36 7.95
CA THR A 61 1.49 -13.00 7.80
C THR A 61 1.00 -12.09 8.92
N VAL A 62 -0.27 -12.21 9.34
CA VAL A 62 -0.81 -11.47 10.50
C VAL A 62 -0.01 -11.76 11.77
N GLU A 63 0.34 -13.03 12.04
CA GLU A 63 1.14 -13.37 13.22
C GLU A 63 2.55 -12.76 13.15
N ARG A 64 3.19 -12.74 11.99
CA ARG A 64 4.48 -12.05 11.81
C ARG A 64 4.35 -10.54 12.03
N ALA A 65 3.27 -9.93 11.54
CA ALA A 65 2.99 -8.52 11.76
C ALA A 65 2.75 -8.21 13.24
N ARG A 66 1.98 -9.05 13.93
CA ARG A 66 1.75 -8.91 15.39
C ARG A 66 3.05 -8.99 16.18
N ALA A 67 3.93 -9.94 15.83
CA ALA A 67 5.24 -10.06 16.46
C ALA A 67 6.11 -8.81 16.22
N ARG A 68 6.12 -8.26 15.01
CA ARG A 68 6.84 -7.01 14.68
C ARG A 68 6.31 -5.82 15.45
N LEU A 69 5.00 -5.73 15.60
CA LEU A 69 4.32 -4.58 16.20
C LEU A 69 4.17 -4.69 17.72
N ALA A 70 4.66 -5.79 18.32
CA ALA A 70 4.62 -5.98 19.76
C ALA A 70 5.35 -4.82 20.47
N GLY A 71 4.63 -4.10 21.35
CA GLY A 71 5.16 -2.94 22.05
C GLY A 71 5.17 -1.62 21.26
N VAL A 72 4.76 -1.61 20.00
CA VAL A 72 4.61 -0.37 19.22
C VAL A 72 3.29 0.30 19.56
N ARG A 73 3.37 1.42 20.27
CA ARG A 73 2.17 2.17 20.68
C ARG A 73 1.43 2.71 19.46
N GLY A 74 0.11 2.60 19.45
CA GLY A 74 -0.73 3.11 18.39
C GLY A 74 -0.74 2.26 17.10
N ALA A 75 -0.10 1.08 17.11
CA ALA A 75 -0.12 0.14 15.99
C ALA A 75 -1.03 -1.06 16.31
N VAL A 76 -1.94 -1.38 15.38
CA VAL A 76 -2.85 -2.53 15.49
C VAL A 76 -2.87 -3.29 14.18
N VAL A 77 -2.87 -4.63 14.20
CA VAL A 77 -3.10 -5.47 13.02
C VAL A 77 -4.34 -6.33 13.22
N ARG A 78 -5.19 -6.36 12.21
CA ARG A 78 -6.38 -7.18 12.15
C ARG A 78 -6.30 -8.16 10.97
N ARG A 79 -6.68 -9.40 11.24
CA ARG A 79 -6.97 -10.34 10.16
C ARG A 79 -8.36 -10.04 9.61
N ALA A 80 -8.43 -9.60 8.36
CA ALA A 80 -9.69 -9.33 7.68
C ALA A 80 -9.52 -9.30 6.16
N ASP A 81 -10.60 -9.58 5.45
CA ASP A 81 -10.71 -9.32 4.02
C ASP A 81 -11.23 -7.88 3.81
N VAL A 82 -10.50 -7.09 3.03
CA VAL A 82 -10.88 -5.70 2.71
C VAL A 82 -12.20 -5.59 1.94
N LEU A 83 -12.61 -6.66 1.27
CA LEU A 83 -13.89 -6.73 0.54
C LEU A 83 -15.08 -7.08 1.45
N ASP A 84 -14.85 -7.45 2.72
CA ASP A 84 -15.94 -7.67 3.67
C ASP A 84 -16.68 -6.34 3.96
N PRO A 85 -17.96 -6.22 3.59
CA PRO A 85 -18.72 -5.00 3.80
C PRO A 85 -18.92 -4.61 5.27
N ALA A 86 -18.83 -5.57 6.20
CA ALA A 86 -18.94 -5.32 7.64
C ALA A 86 -17.69 -4.64 8.21
N LEU A 87 -16.52 -4.87 7.61
CA LEU A 87 -15.23 -4.42 8.12
C LEU A 87 -15.18 -2.91 8.38
N ARG A 88 -15.77 -2.12 7.47
CA ARG A 88 -15.82 -0.66 7.65
C ARG A 88 -16.54 -0.23 8.92
N GLY A 89 -17.61 -0.94 9.29
CA GLY A 89 -18.34 -0.69 10.55
C GLY A 89 -17.49 -0.97 11.79
N GLU A 90 -16.57 -1.95 11.69
CA GLU A 90 -15.72 -2.37 12.79
C GLU A 90 -14.49 -1.47 13.00
N VAL A 91 -13.86 -1.02 11.91
CA VAL A 91 -12.59 -0.26 11.98
C VAL A 91 -12.79 1.25 11.81
N GLY A 92 -13.92 1.67 11.24
CA GLY A 92 -14.23 3.07 10.98
C GLY A 92 -13.54 3.65 9.75
N VAL A 93 -13.28 4.95 9.78
CA VAL A 93 -12.66 5.71 8.67
C VAL A 93 -11.34 6.35 9.11
N PHE A 94 -10.50 6.69 8.11
CA PHE A 94 -9.11 7.08 8.33
C PHE A 94 -8.75 8.33 7.51
N ARG A 95 -7.89 9.17 8.04
CA ARG A 95 -7.37 10.36 7.35
C ARG A 95 -6.41 9.98 6.22
N THR A 96 -5.70 8.86 6.39
CA THR A 96 -4.83 8.29 5.36
C THR A 96 -5.14 6.81 5.20
N VAL A 97 -5.38 6.37 3.97
CA VAL A 97 -5.52 4.95 3.61
C VAL A 97 -4.43 4.62 2.60
N THR A 98 -3.63 3.61 2.90
CA THR A 98 -2.57 3.09 2.03
C THR A 98 -2.90 1.68 1.54
N CYS A 99 -2.48 1.36 0.31
CA CYS A 99 -2.59 0.03 -0.28
C CYS A 99 -1.38 -0.17 -1.19
N VAL A 100 -0.41 -0.97 -0.75
CA VAL A 100 0.89 -1.13 -1.43
C VAL A 100 1.05 -2.54 -1.96
N ALA A 101 1.09 -2.70 -3.28
CA ALA A 101 1.23 -3.98 -3.98
C ALA A 101 0.14 -5.01 -3.64
N VAL A 102 -1.10 -4.56 -3.43
CA VAL A 102 -2.25 -5.41 -3.08
C VAL A 102 -3.37 -5.32 -4.10
N LEU A 103 -3.65 -4.15 -4.66
CA LEU A 103 -4.83 -3.92 -5.50
C LEU A 103 -4.95 -4.90 -6.69
N HIS A 104 -3.83 -5.39 -7.24
CA HIS A 104 -3.82 -6.37 -8.34
C HIS A 104 -4.26 -7.79 -7.93
N HIS A 105 -4.45 -8.04 -6.63
CA HIS A 105 -5.06 -9.27 -6.11
C HIS A 105 -6.59 -9.17 -5.96
N LEU A 106 -7.15 -7.98 -6.08
CA LEU A 106 -8.57 -7.70 -5.90
C LEU A 106 -9.25 -7.46 -7.26
N PRO A 107 -10.56 -7.72 -7.40
CA PRO A 107 -11.32 -7.17 -8.51
C PRO A 107 -11.19 -5.65 -8.49
N LEU A 108 -10.67 -5.07 -9.57
CA LEU A 108 -10.19 -3.66 -9.58
C LEU A 108 -11.22 -2.65 -9.11
N GLU A 109 -12.45 -2.73 -9.64
CA GLU A 109 -13.51 -1.77 -9.30
C GLU A 109 -14.00 -1.93 -7.85
N GLU A 110 -14.20 -3.17 -7.42
CA GLU A 110 -14.64 -3.49 -6.06
C GLU A 110 -13.56 -3.10 -5.04
N GLY A 111 -12.31 -3.42 -5.31
CA GLY A 111 -11.17 -3.03 -4.49
C GLY A 111 -11.06 -1.51 -4.32
N LEU A 112 -11.20 -0.74 -5.41
CA LEU A 112 -11.17 0.72 -5.34
C LEU A 112 -12.37 1.29 -4.55
N ARG A 113 -13.57 0.71 -4.70
CA ARG A 113 -14.75 1.09 -3.91
C ARG A 113 -14.55 0.79 -2.43
N ALA A 114 -14.08 -0.41 -2.09
CA ALA A 114 -13.79 -0.80 -0.71
C ALA A 114 -12.77 0.15 -0.07
N LEU A 115 -11.63 0.37 -0.73
CA LEU A 115 -10.58 1.27 -0.26
C LEU A 115 -11.09 2.69 -0.03
N SER A 116 -11.88 3.23 -0.97
CA SER A 116 -12.44 4.59 -0.85
C SER A 116 -13.43 4.72 0.32
N GLY A 117 -14.11 3.63 0.65
CA GLY A 117 -15.04 3.57 1.78
C GLY A 117 -14.38 3.82 3.13
N PHE A 118 -13.11 3.47 3.29
CA PHE A 118 -12.35 3.70 4.52
C PHE A 118 -11.77 5.11 4.65
N VAL A 119 -11.77 5.91 3.58
CA VAL A 119 -11.23 7.27 3.62
C VAL A 119 -12.21 8.21 4.33
N ALA A 120 -11.78 8.92 5.35
CA ALA A 120 -12.58 9.95 6.02
C ALA A 120 -12.84 11.14 5.07
N PRO A 121 -13.91 11.94 5.27
CA PRO A 121 -14.06 13.21 4.57
C PRO A 121 -12.80 14.09 4.72
N GLY A 122 -12.27 14.62 3.60
CA GLY A 122 -11.00 15.34 3.56
C GLY A 122 -9.75 14.46 3.76
N GLY A 123 -9.90 13.14 3.85
CA GLY A 123 -8.80 12.18 3.89
C GLY A 123 -8.24 11.83 2.51
N ARG A 124 -7.21 10.99 2.48
CA ARG A 124 -6.53 10.56 1.25
C ARG A 124 -6.40 9.06 1.14
N LEU A 125 -6.65 8.54 -0.06
CA LEU A 125 -6.25 7.23 -0.52
C LEU A 125 -4.93 7.33 -1.29
N CYS A 126 -3.96 6.48 -0.94
CA CYS A 126 -2.70 6.29 -1.65
C CYS A 126 -2.55 4.81 -2.04
N VAL A 127 -2.62 4.51 -3.33
CA VAL A 127 -2.34 3.16 -3.85
C VAL A 127 -1.01 3.18 -4.58
N VAL A 128 -0.13 2.25 -4.25
CA VAL A 128 1.08 1.92 -5.01
C VAL A 128 0.89 0.52 -5.56
N GLY A 129 0.66 0.41 -6.86
CA GLY A 129 0.31 -0.86 -7.49
C GLY A 129 1.22 -1.23 -8.65
N LEU A 130 1.02 -2.46 -9.16
CA LEU A 130 1.61 -2.96 -10.39
C LEU A 130 0.54 -2.92 -11.49
N ALA A 131 1.00 -2.69 -12.72
CA ALA A 131 0.16 -2.78 -13.91
C ALA A 131 0.79 -3.75 -14.91
N ALA A 132 -0.05 -4.43 -15.70
CA ALA A 132 0.41 -5.25 -16.81
C ALA A 132 1.03 -4.37 -17.91
N ASP A 133 2.09 -4.85 -18.56
CA ASP A 133 2.70 -4.17 -19.70
C ASP A 133 1.81 -4.32 -20.95
N GLU A 134 1.38 -3.22 -21.54
CA GLU A 134 0.68 -3.19 -22.84
C GLU A 134 1.62 -2.69 -23.94
N GLY A 135 2.00 -3.58 -24.84
CA GLY A 135 2.67 -3.24 -26.10
C GLY A 135 4.17 -3.00 -26.03
N LEU A 136 4.76 -2.69 -27.21
CA LEU A 136 6.21 -2.52 -27.38
C LEU A 136 6.78 -1.31 -26.64
N GLY A 137 6.00 -0.24 -26.50
CA GLY A 137 6.42 0.96 -25.77
C GLY A 137 6.58 0.73 -24.26
N ASP A 138 5.66 -0.01 -23.65
CA ASP A 138 5.73 -0.38 -22.24
C ASP A 138 6.89 -1.35 -21.99
N ARG A 139 7.12 -2.30 -22.90
CA ARG A 139 8.27 -3.22 -22.85
C ARG A 139 9.60 -2.49 -22.99
N ALA A 140 9.69 -1.49 -23.85
CA ALA A 140 10.88 -0.67 -24.00
C ALA A 140 11.16 0.17 -22.73
N LEU A 141 10.12 0.78 -22.14
CA LEU A 141 10.24 1.51 -20.87
C LEU A 141 10.60 0.58 -19.71
N SER A 142 10.01 -0.61 -19.67
CA SER A 142 10.35 -1.65 -18.69
C SER A 142 11.80 -2.09 -18.86
N ALA A 143 12.29 -2.30 -20.08
CA ALA A 143 13.68 -2.63 -20.35
C ALA A 143 14.65 -1.52 -19.93
N LEU A 144 14.33 -0.25 -20.18
CA LEU A 144 15.14 0.90 -19.74
C LEU A 144 15.20 1.05 -18.20
N SER A 145 14.19 0.56 -17.48
CA SER A 145 14.18 0.57 -16.02
C SER A 145 14.93 -0.59 -15.36
N VAL A 146 15.33 -1.63 -16.13
CA VAL A 146 16.05 -2.79 -15.60
C VAL A 146 17.38 -2.39 -14.96
N LEU A 147 18.17 -1.54 -15.61
CA LEU A 147 19.50 -1.15 -15.11
C LEU A 147 19.43 -0.34 -13.80
N PRO A 148 18.61 0.71 -13.68
CA PRO A 148 18.41 1.40 -12.42
C PRO A 148 17.85 0.50 -11.31
N ASN A 149 16.90 -0.39 -11.65
CA ASN A 149 16.32 -1.34 -10.69
C ASN A 149 17.37 -2.37 -10.21
N TRP A 150 18.20 -2.89 -11.12
CA TRP A 150 19.26 -3.82 -10.78
C TRP A 150 20.31 -3.18 -9.85
N VAL A 151 20.72 -1.93 -10.12
CA VAL A 151 21.64 -1.18 -9.26
C VAL A 151 21.03 -0.97 -7.88
N ALA A 152 19.77 -0.54 -7.80
CA ALA A 152 19.08 -0.30 -6.54
C ALA A 152 18.89 -1.60 -5.73
N SER A 153 18.47 -2.70 -6.36
CA SER A 153 18.33 -4.00 -5.70
C SER A 153 19.64 -4.52 -5.15
N ARG A 154 20.76 -4.31 -5.89
CA ARG A 154 22.08 -4.72 -5.47
C ARG A 154 22.62 -3.86 -4.33
N TRP A 155 22.35 -2.56 -4.36
CA TRP A 155 22.76 -1.63 -3.30
C TRP A 155 22.02 -1.88 -1.98
N HIS A 156 20.71 -2.21 -2.06
CA HIS A 156 19.87 -2.39 -0.88
C HIS A 156 19.71 -3.84 -0.39
N ARG A 157 20.44 -4.82 -0.97
CA ARG A 157 20.36 -6.25 -0.60
C ARG A 157 18.92 -6.76 -0.54
N GLU A 158 18.21 -6.63 -1.65
CA GLU A 158 16.80 -7.01 -1.75
C GLU A 158 16.54 -8.46 -1.32
N VAL A 159 15.60 -8.65 -0.39
CA VAL A 159 15.07 -9.97 -0.05
C VAL A 159 13.87 -10.26 -0.98
N ARG A 160 14.06 -11.18 -1.93
CA ARG A 160 13.08 -11.49 -2.99
C ARG A 160 11.95 -12.41 -2.53
N ASP A 161 12.18 -13.21 -1.52
CA ASP A 161 11.19 -14.17 -1.01
C ASP A 161 10.83 -13.84 0.44
N ILE A 162 9.68 -13.21 0.61
CA ILE A 162 9.08 -12.92 1.93
C ILE A 162 7.88 -13.82 2.21
N GLY A 163 7.70 -14.93 1.42
CA GLY A 163 6.63 -15.89 1.63
C GLY A 163 5.20 -15.36 1.41
N VAL A 164 5.05 -14.26 0.66
CA VAL A 164 3.74 -13.71 0.28
C VAL A 164 3.38 -14.17 -1.14
N PRO A 165 2.15 -14.65 -1.41
CA PRO A 165 1.72 -15.04 -2.76
C PRO A 165 1.91 -13.89 -3.75
N VAL A 166 2.66 -14.14 -4.84
CA VAL A 166 2.87 -13.16 -5.91
C VAL A 166 1.97 -13.54 -7.08
N ALA A 167 0.97 -12.70 -7.39
CA ALA A 167 0.20 -12.81 -8.61
C ALA A 167 0.65 -11.75 -9.61
N PRO A 168 0.77 -12.07 -10.91
CA PRO A 168 1.03 -11.06 -11.93
C PRO A 168 -0.16 -10.10 -12.05
N PRO A 169 0.08 -8.80 -12.30
CA PRO A 169 -1.00 -7.85 -12.55
C PRO A 169 -1.76 -8.25 -13.83
N ARG A 170 -3.08 -8.13 -13.79
CA ARG A 170 -3.97 -8.46 -14.90
C ARG A 170 -4.31 -7.22 -15.72
N GLU A 171 -4.55 -6.11 -15.05
CA GLU A 171 -5.00 -4.87 -15.65
C GLU A 171 -3.82 -3.99 -16.06
N SER A 172 -3.96 -3.41 -17.22
CA SER A 172 -3.05 -2.39 -17.74
C SER A 172 -3.20 -1.05 -17.03
N LEU A 173 -2.21 -0.20 -17.15
CA LEU A 173 -2.27 1.16 -16.59
C LEU A 173 -3.41 1.99 -17.18
N ARG A 174 -3.80 1.73 -18.44
CA ARG A 174 -4.92 2.39 -19.11
C ARG A 174 -6.25 1.99 -18.50
N GLU A 175 -6.46 0.69 -18.28
CA GLU A 175 -7.68 0.16 -17.66
C GLU A 175 -7.79 0.64 -16.21
N ILE A 176 -6.70 0.57 -15.45
CA ILE A 176 -6.67 1.09 -14.07
C ILE A 176 -7.05 2.57 -14.04
N ARG A 177 -6.53 3.39 -14.98
CA ARG A 177 -6.87 4.81 -15.06
C ARG A 177 -8.34 5.03 -15.38
N ALA A 178 -8.91 4.26 -16.32
CA ALA A 178 -10.31 4.40 -16.72
C ALA A 178 -11.26 4.04 -15.57
N VAL A 179 -11.00 2.92 -14.88
CA VAL A 179 -11.81 2.48 -13.74
C VAL A 179 -11.65 3.46 -12.57
N ALA A 180 -10.42 3.87 -12.26
CA ALA A 180 -10.16 4.81 -11.17
C ALA A 180 -10.83 6.16 -11.39
N ALA A 181 -10.84 6.70 -12.62
CA ALA A 181 -11.50 7.96 -12.94
C ALA A 181 -13.03 7.90 -12.72
N ARG A 182 -13.63 6.72 -12.95
CA ARG A 182 -15.06 6.48 -12.73
C ARG A 182 -15.41 6.32 -11.24
N VAL A 183 -14.59 5.56 -10.50
CA VAL A 183 -14.84 5.21 -9.08
C VAL A 183 -14.39 6.32 -8.14
N LEU A 184 -13.31 7.01 -8.46
CA LEU A 184 -12.63 8.02 -7.65
C LEU A 184 -12.49 9.33 -8.45
N PRO A 185 -13.57 10.09 -8.68
CA PRO A 185 -13.49 11.34 -9.44
C PRO A 185 -12.42 12.27 -8.87
N GLY A 186 -11.58 12.84 -9.76
CA GLY A 186 -10.47 13.70 -9.37
C GLY A 186 -9.20 12.97 -8.91
N CYS A 187 -9.15 11.64 -8.98
CA CYS A 187 -7.93 10.90 -8.67
C CYS A 187 -6.78 11.26 -9.63
N ARG A 188 -5.55 11.11 -9.14
CA ARG A 188 -4.33 11.32 -9.92
C ARG A 188 -3.55 10.02 -9.98
N LEU A 189 -3.24 9.56 -11.20
CA LEU A 189 -2.45 8.35 -11.44
C LEU A 189 -1.16 8.71 -12.18
N ARG A 190 -0.02 8.35 -11.59
CA ARG A 190 1.31 8.60 -12.14
C ARG A 190 2.11 7.29 -12.19
N ARG A 191 2.79 7.04 -13.31
CA ARG A 191 3.79 5.98 -13.41
C ARG A 191 4.99 6.33 -12.53
N ARG A 192 5.57 5.32 -11.88
CA ARG A 192 6.72 5.46 -10.97
C ARG A 192 7.81 4.46 -11.35
N MET A 193 8.95 4.52 -10.68
CA MET A 193 10.04 3.53 -10.81
C MET A 193 9.59 2.15 -10.34
N TYR A 194 10.38 1.12 -10.63
CA TYR A 194 10.16 -0.28 -10.22
C TYR A 194 8.84 -0.88 -10.76
N TRP A 195 8.45 -0.54 -12.02
CA TRP A 195 7.19 -0.99 -12.67
C TRP A 195 5.93 -0.70 -11.84
N ARG A 196 5.99 0.34 -11.00
CA ARG A 196 4.87 0.75 -10.16
C ARG A 196 4.12 1.92 -10.77
N TYR A 197 2.87 2.05 -10.36
CA TYR A 197 2.14 3.31 -10.45
C TYR A 197 1.77 3.79 -9.05
N ARG A 198 1.55 5.10 -8.92
CA ARG A 198 0.96 5.70 -7.74
C ARG A 198 -0.37 6.34 -8.14
N LEU A 199 -1.45 5.91 -7.47
CA LEU A 199 -2.76 6.54 -7.53
C LEU A 199 -3.00 7.27 -6.21
N THR A 200 -3.44 8.52 -6.28
CA THR A 200 -3.85 9.31 -5.11
C THR A 200 -5.24 9.87 -5.35
N TRP A 201 -6.05 9.83 -4.33
CA TRP A 201 -7.39 10.41 -4.34
C TRP A 201 -7.68 11.08 -2.99
N ASP A 202 -8.10 12.33 -3.04
CA ASP A 202 -8.57 13.07 -1.88
C ASP A 202 -10.09 13.00 -1.84
N ARG A 203 -10.64 12.41 -0.76
CA ARG A 203 -12.08 12.41 -0.57
C ARG A 203 -12.53 13.85 -0.28
N PRO A 204 -13.56 14.37 -0.98
CA PRO A 204 -14.13 15.67 -0.66
C PRO A 204 -14.46 15.78 0.83
N GLY A 205 -14.24 16.95 1.42
CA GLY A 205 -14.65 17.24 2.78
C GLY A 205 -16.19 17.20 2.89
N ALA A 206 -16.71 17.04 4.11
CA ALA A 206 -18.10 17.31 4.36
C ALA A 206 -18.34 18.83 4.14
N ALA A 207 -19.34 19.17 3.34
CA ALA A 207 -19.76 20.56 3.17
C ALA A 207 -20.40 21.09 4.45
#